data_5554645b632bc954c1eb088000a16cf4
#
_entry.id   5554645b632bc954c1eb088000a16cf4
#
_cell.length_a   1.000
_cell.length_b   1.000
_cell.length_c   1.000
_cell.angle_alpha   90.00
_cell.angle_beta   90.00
_cell.angle_gamma   90.00
#
_symmetry.space_group_name_H-M   'P 1'
#
loop_
_entity.id
_entity.type
_entity.pdbx_description
1 polymer ?
#
loop_
_entity_poly.entity_id
_entity_poly.type
_entity_poly.pdbx_seq_one_letter_code
_entity_poly.pdbx_strand_id
1 'polypeptide(L)'
;MISSCSDNVEGVNGSNENQTGSTEYTASVGFDWATSRNVSVSVSSPKTTVVSIYSDKDCSEATLLVGDLLVSSTTTFLELNIPIHCETLYLKYNSVSGKKTMPIALNTNTRNEVVAAIVPEDCVQPTSEEDAGFRFYHNTGVAMFEDTWPNESGNDNDMNDVVFEYDLKVTECQKEDLLPAQGYKEGLLMTLDVRAKGGRYPTKLGVVLGGLDKKYIKETTVRIVLKGGQGTEQELATGTDMAEVREVNGQVQYCKVTIDTKGDSPIVILDGLSDLGDNTNFFQVTPGYVEEGRPMLRAEIKLTGVNRSDAGVTKAESDAQLAAYRELITDTKKQNFFIVTHDNKEIHMKGYKPTYSYTNYDTDSKGLMMDNVPYCNKNGFVWGIKVPVGIAHASEKVLFSTAYPKFKEWVESDGAKNKDWYLHCLLYTSPSPRD
;
A
#
# COMPACT_ATOMS: atom_id res chain seq x y z
N MET A 1 -11.39 32.55 18.31
CA MET A 1 -10.10 32.99 18.87
C MET A 1 -9.20 31.77 18.82
N ILE A 2 -8.43 31.67 17.78
CA ILE A 2 -7.49 30.56 17.54
C ILE A 2 -6.14 31.07 18.07
N SER A 3 -5.64 30.41 19.12
CA SER A 3 -4.32 30.72 19.71
C SER A 3 -3.27 29.97 18.85
N SER A 4 -2.49 30.73 18.11
CA SER A 4 -1.29 30.24 17.42
C SER A 4 -0.19 30.04 18.46
N CYS A 5 0.20 28.79 18.70
CA CYS A 5 1.48 28.53 19.37
C CYS A 5 2.59 28.60 18.32
N SER A 6 3.29 29.73 18.30
CA SER A 6 4.60 29.85 17.66
C SER A 6 5.64 29.43 18.69
N ASP A 7 6.08 28.19 18.65
CA ASP A 7 7.26 27.79 19.39
C ASP A 7 8.50 27.96 18.52
N ASN A 8 9.39 28.81 18.98
CA ASN A 8 10.73 29.02 18.44
C ASN A 8 11.50 27.70 18.48
N VAL A 9 11.70 27.10 17.34
CA VAL A 9 12.74 26.08 17.17
C VAL A 9 14.07 26.83 17.03
N GLU A 10 14.80 26.93 18.14
CA GLU A 10 16.21 27.31 18.11
C GLU A 10 16.94 26.32 17.20
N GLY A 11 17.67 26.87 16.23
CA GLY A 11 18.41 26.12 15.25
C GLY A 11 19.34 25.11 15.89
N VAL A 12 19.07 23.83 15.63
CA VAL A 12 20.05 22.77 15.84
C VAL A 12 21.14 22.99 14.80
N ASN A 13 22.23 23.61 15.23
CA ASN A 13 23.48 23.62 14.47
C ASN A 13 23.93 22.17 14.30
N GLY A 14 23.63 21.60 13.14
CA GLY A 14 24.18 20.32 12.74
C GLY A 14 25.71 20.44 12.60
N SER A 15 26.42 19.98 13.61
CA SER A 15 27.83 19.64 13.46
C SER A 15 27.92 18.55 12.38
N ASN A 16 28.61 18.84 11.29
CA ASN A 16 29.07 17.88 10.29
C ASN A 16 30.01 16.87 10.98
N GLU A 17 29.46 15.88 11.65
CA GLU A 17 30.18 14.65 11.88
C GLU A 17 29.89 13.75 10.69
N ASN A 18 30.94 13.31 10.01
CA ASN A 18 30.91 12.23 9.03
C ASN A 18 30.31 10.99 9.74
N GLN A 19 28.99 10.83 9.67
CA GLN A 19 28.33 9.60 10.08
C GLN A 19 28.70 8.53 9.03
N THR A 20 29.73 7.77 9.36
CA THR A 20 30.00 6.49 8.69
C THR A 20 28.82 5.58 9.00
N GLY A 21 28.06 5.19 7.98
CA GLY A 21 26.83 4.42 8.06
C GLY A 21 26.85 3.26 9.06
N SER A 22 26.41 3.52 10.26
CA SER A 22 26.05 2.50 11.22
C SER A 22 24.55 2.57 11.42
N THR A 23 23.87 1.45 11.20
CA THR A 23 22.44 1.31 11.52
C THR A 23 22.21 1.71 12.96
N GLU A 24 21.32 2.64 13.22
CA GLU A 24 21.02 3.12 14.57
C GLU A 24 20.29 2.08 15.45
N TYR A 25 19.91 0.96 14.88
CA TYR A 25 19.20 -0.14 15.54
C TYR A 25 19.82 -1.48 15.16
N THR A 26 19.54 -2.50 15.97
CA THR A 26 19.92 -3.88 15.66
C THR A 26 18.65 -4.73 15.56
N ALA A 27 18.39 -5.26 14.38
CA ALA A 27 17.30 -6.20 14.18
C ALA A 27 17.76 -7.64 14.33
N SER A 28 16.95 -8.49 14.95
CA SER A 28 17.24 -9.91 14.97
C SER A 28 17.07 -10.54 13.57
N VAL A 29 17.78 -11.64 13.32
CA VAL A 29 17.69 -12.39 12.05
C VAL A 29 16.25 -12.81 11.75
N GLY A 30 15.51 -13.20 12.79
CA GLY A 30 14.13 -13.70 12.69
C GLY A 30 13.05 -12.64 12.60
N PHE A 31 13.39 -11.37 12.80
CA PHE A 31 12.41 -10.30 12.75
C PHE A 31 11.82 -10.16 11.34
N ASP A 32 10.51 -10.30 11.22
CA ASP A 32 9.82 -10.36 9.93
C ASP A 32 9.37 -8.99 9.37
N TRP A 33 9.56 -7.91 10.14
CA TRP A 33 9.18 -6.54 9.77
C TRP A 33 7.68 -6.37 9.46
N ALA A 34 6.85 -7.29 9.95
CA ALA A 34 5.42 -7.26 9.69
C ALA A 34 4.74 -6.12 10.46
N THR A 35 4.09 -5.22 9.74
CA THR A 35 3.28 -4.11 10.29
C THR A 35 1.78 -4.39 10.21
N SER A 36 1.40 -5.52 9.63
CA SER A 36 0.02 -5.99 9.54
C SER A 36 -0.09 -7.46 9.91
N ARG A 37 -1.30 -7.91 10.21
CA ARG A 37 -1.63 -9.30 10.53
C ARG A 37 -2.97 -9.71 9.98
N ASN A 38 -3.20 -11.00 9.81
CA ASN A 38 -4.49 -11.53 9.39
C ASN A 38 -5.39 -11.82 10.58
N VAL A 39 -6.68 -11.61 10.38
CA VAL A 39 -7.75 -11.98 11.30
C VAL A 39 -8.90 -12.62 10.54
N SER A 40 -9.53 -13.62 11.14
CA SER A 40 -10.74 -14.26 10.60
C SER A 40 -11.96 -13.68 11.32
N VAL A 41 -12.93 -13.21 10.56
CA VAL A 41 -14.18 -12.66 11.09
C VAL A 41 -15.36 -13.41 10.47
N SER A 42 -16.33 -13.77 11.29
CA SER A 42 -17.61 -14.30 10.82
C SER A 42 -18.72 -13.27 11.05
N VAL A 43 -19.48 -12.97 10.01
CA VAL A 43 -20.55 -11.97 10.06
C VAL A 43 -21.89 -12.63 9.76
N SER A 44 -22.88 -12.36 10.59
CA SER A 44 -24.27 -12.76 10.33
C SER A 44 -25.23 -11.63 10.74
N SER A 45 -26.46 -11.70 10.24
CA SER A 45 -27.50 -10.71 10.53
C SER A 45 -28.87 -11.36 10.63
N PRO A 46 -29.75 -10.93 11.54
CA PRO A 46 -31.10 -11.47 11.64
C PRO A 46 -31.95 -11.17 10.40
N LYS A 47 -31.60 -10.15 9.64
CA LYS A 47 -32.23 -9.73 8.37
C LYS A 47 -31.18 -9.52 7.32
N THR A 48 -31.53 -9.69 6.05
CA THR A 48 -30.65 -9.31 4.94
C THR A 48 -30.34 -7.83 5.03
N THR A 49 -29.07 -7.46 5.10
CA THR A 49 -28.60 -6.06 5.17
C THR A 49 -27.23 -5.93 4.55
N VAL A 50 -26.80 -4.70 4.31
CA VAL A 50 -25.47 -4.37 3.79
C VAL A 50 -24.61 -3.81 4.93
N VAL A 51 -23.37 -4.30 5.03
CA VAL A 51 -22.43 -3.84 6.05
C VAL A 51 -21.08 -3.51 5.41
N SER A 52 -20.33 -2.65 6.07
CA SER A 52 -18.92 -2.38 5.74
C SER A 52 -18.06 -2.50 6.99
N ILE A 53 -16.83 -3.00 6.86
CA ILE A 53 -15.91 -3.24 7.98
C ILE A 53 -14.69 -2.37 7.82
N TYR A 54 -14.27 -1.71 8.90
CA TYR A 54 -13.18 -0.75 8.97
C TYR A 54 -12.21 -1.11 10.08
N SER A 55 -10.95 -0.70 9.91
CA SER A 55 -9.91 -0.85 10.95
C SER A 55 -9.87 0.31 11.95
N ASP A 56 -10.65 1.37 11.74
CA ASP A 56 -10.72 2.54 12.62
C ASP A 56 -12.15 2.99 12.86
N LYS A 57 -12.39 3.61 14.04
CA LYS A 57 -13.71 4.07 14.49
C LYS A 57 -14.34 5.15 13.62
N ASP A 58 -13.51 5.94 12.95
CA ASP A 58 -13.97 7.05 12.10
C ASP A 58 -14.56 6.56 10.78
N CYS A 59 -14.36 5.27 10.46
CA CYS A 59 -14.92 4.61 9.28
C CYS A 59 -14.68 5.39 8.00
N SER A 60 -13.44 5.85 7.80
CA SER A 60 -13.00 6.55 6.60
C SER A 60 -12.68 5.56 5.47
N GLU A 61 -12.65 6.04 4.22
CA GLU A 61 -12.29 5.21 3.05
C GLU A 61 -10.88 4.59 3.22
N ALA A 62 -9.94 5.34 3.79
CA ALA A 62 -8.57 4.87 4.03
C ALA A 62 -8.47 3.72 5.04
N THR A 63 -9.49 3.48 5.84
CA THR A 63 -9.54 2.42 6.87
C THR A 63 -10.50 1.30 6.52
N LEU A 64 -11.15 1.38 5.34
CA LEU A 64 -12.09 0.40 4.85
C LEU A 64 -11.35 -0.91 4.51
N LEU A 65 -11.87 -2.02 4.99
CA LEU A 65 -11.33 -3.37 4.72
C LEU A 65 -12.25 -4.17 3.79
N VAL A 66 -13.56 -4.11 4.06
CA VAL A 66 -14.60 -4.72 3.21
C VAL A 66 -15.76 -3.74 3.11
N GLY A 67 -16.16 -3.40 1.89
CA GLY A 67 -17.29 -2.52 1.62
C GLY A 67 -18.49 -3.25 1.01
N ASP A 68 -19.67 -2.76 1.35
CA ASP A 68 -20.95 -3.15 0.79
C ASP A 68 -21.25 -4.66 0.81
N LEU A 69 -20.79 -5.35 1.86
CA LEU A 69 -21.01 -6.77 2.05
C LEU A 69 -22.48 -7.07 2.37
N LEU A 70 -23.11 -7.86 1.53
CA LEU A 70 -24.47 -8.36 1.78
C LEU A 70 -24.39 -9.53 2.78
N VAL A 71 -25.06 -9.38 3.91
CA VAL A 71 -25.12 -10.40 4.98
C VAL A 71 -26.57 -10.76 5.30
N SER A 72 -26.76 -11.97 5.80
CA SER A 72 -28.07 -12.53 6.18
C SER A 72 -27.92 -13.43 7.42
N SER A 73 -28.94 -14.24 7.70
CA SER A 73 -28.87 -15.27 8.73
C SER A 73 -27.83 -16.37 8.43
N THR A 74 -27.40 -16.50 7.18
CA THR A 74 -26.26 -17.36 6.82
C THR A 74 -24.96 -16.64 7.17
N THR A 75 -24.11 -17.31 7.93
CA THR A 75 -22.80 -16.76 8.34
C THR A 75 -21.86 -16.59 7.13
N THR A 76 -21.32 -15.41 6.96
CA THR A 76 -20.26 -15.10 5.98
C THR A 76 -18.91 -15.06 6.71
N PHE A 77 -17.94 -15.81 6.20
CA PHE A 77 -16.56 -15.82 6.72
C PHE A 77 -15.67 -14.91 5.88
N LEU A 78 -14.85 -14.15 6.57
CA LEU A 78 -13.93 -13.18 5.99
C LEU A 78 -12.52 -13.37 6.56
N GLU A 79 -11.53 -13.37 5.70
CA GLU A 79 -10.13 -13.20 6.06
C GLU A 79 -9.74 -11.75 5.75
N LEU A 80 -9.23 -11.03 6.75
CA LEU A 80 -8.89 -9.61 6.64
C LEU A 80 -7.43 -9.42 7.04
N ASN A 81 -6.70 -8.60 6.28
CA ASN A 81 -5.40 -8.11 6.69
C ASN A 81 -5.58 -6.73 7.35
N ILE A 82 -5.09 -6.58 8.57
CA ILE A 82 -5.31 -5.40 9.40
C ILE A 82 -3.98 -4.87 9.95
N PRO A 83 -3.90 -3.58 10.32
CA PRO A 83 -2.74 -3.05 11.04
C PRO A 83 -2.44 -3.86 12.31
N ILE A 84 -1.16 -4.11 12.58
CA ILE A 84 -0.75 -4.99 13.70
C ILE A 84 -1.16 -4.43 15.08
N HIS A 85 -1.32 -3.12 15.19
CA HIS A 85 -1.77 -2.45 16.42
C HIS A 85 -3.30 -2.47 16.60
N CYS A 86 -4.06 -2.87 15.57
CA CYS A 86 -5.52 -2.83 15.60
C CYS A 86 -6.07 -3.93 16.52
N GLU A 87 -6.82 -3.52 17.55
CA GLU A 87 -7.45 -4.41 18.54
C GLU A 87 -8.99 -4.43 18.41
N THR A 88 -9.54 -3.54 17.59
CA THR A 88 -10.99 -3.43 17.38
C THR A 88 -11.27 -3.10 15.93
N LEU A 89 -12.15 -3.85 15.29
CA LEU A 89 -12.74 -3.49 14.01
C LEU A 89 -14.08 -2.80 14.23
N TYR A 90 -14.54 -2.09 13.22
CA TYR A 90 -15.79 -1.36 13.27
C TYR A 90 -16.68 -1.76 12.11
N LEU A 91 -17.85 -2.31 12.43
CA LEU A 91 -18.85 -2.71 11.45
C LEU A 91 -19.91 -1.60 11.34
N LYS A 92 -20.06 -1.04 10.16
CA LYS A 92 -21.04 -0.02 9.82
C LYS A 92 -22.21 -0.64 9.09
N TYR A 93 -23.44 -0.32 9.49
CA TYR A 93 -24.68 -0.86 8.92
C TYR A 93 -25.79 0.18 8.88
N ASN A 94 -26.79 -0.06 8.07
CA ASN A 94 -27.99 0.76 8.03
C ASN A 94 -29.02 0.26 9.03
N SER A 95 -29.51 1.14 9.90
CA SER A 95 -30.57 0.87 10.88
C SER A 95 -31.82 1.70 10.59
N VAL A 96 -32.92 1.39 11.26
CA VAL A 96 -34.17 2.18 11.18
C VAL A 96 -33.98 3.65 11.58
N SER A 97 -32.93 3.99 12.31
CA SER A 97 -32.62 5.36 12.75
C SER A 97 -31.43 5.97 11.98
N GLY A 98 -31.00 5.38 10.87
CA GLY A 98 -29.87 5.82 10.06
C GLY A 98 -28.65 4.92 10.18
N LYS A 99 -27.50 5.39 9.67
CA LYS A 99 -26.23 4.62 9.70
C LYS A 99 -25.71 4.50 11.14
N LYS A 100 -25.34 3.29 11.54
CA LYS A 100 -24.74 2.98 12.84
C LYS A 100 -23.44 2.22 12.68
N THR A 101 -22.61 2.31 13.71
CA THR A 101 -21.35 1.58 13.81
C THR A 101 -21.33 0.76 15.09
N MET A 102 -20.87 -0.48 15.01
CA MET A 102 -20.63 -1.36 16.17
C MET A 102 -19.18 -1.81 16.21
N PRO A 103 -18.54 -1.85 17.41
CA PRO A 103 -17.20 -2.38 17.54
C PRO A 103 -17.22 -3.93 17.49
N ILE A 104 -16.16 -4.49 16.91
CA ILE A 104 -15.84 -5.92 16.93
C ILE A 104 -14.49 -6.05 17.64
N ALA A 105 -14.49 -6.41 18.93
CA ALA A 105 -13.27 -6.59 19.68
C ALA A 105 -12.51 -7.82 19.17
N LEU A 106 -11.22 -7.64 18.89
CA LEU A 106 -10.34 -8.69 18.43
C LEU A 106 -9.63 -9.33 19.63
N ASN A 107 -9.63 -10.65 19.69
CA ASN A 107 -8.87 -11.34 20.72
C ASN A 107 -7.39 -11.41 20.29
N THR A 108 -6.54 -10.62 20.93
CA THR A 108 -5.12 -10.51 20.58
C THR A 108 -4.28 -11.71 21.02
N ASN A 109 -4.84 -12.59 21.88
CA ASN A 109 -4.10 -13.66 22.53
C ASN A 109 -4.20 -15.04 21.85
N THR A 110 -5.07 -15.18 20.85
CA THR A 110 -5.27 -16.45 20.15
C THR A 110 -5.02 -16.32 18.66
N ARG A 111 -4.02 -17.04 18.15
CA ARG A 111 -3.85 -17.25 16.72
C ARG A 111 -4.97 -18.18 16.24
N ASN A 112 -5.65 -17.80 15.13
CA ASN A 112 -6.70 -18.60 14.46
C ASN A 112 -8.09 -18.63 15.10
N GLU A 113 -8.45 -17.73 16.00
CA GLU A 113 -9.83 -17.60 16.45
C GLU A 113 -10.66 -16.79 15.44
N VAL A 114 -11.81 -17.33 15.05
CA VAL A 114 -12.79 -16.62 14.25
C VAL A 114 -13.60 -15.72 15.15
N VAL A 115 -13.51 -14.41 14.97
CA VAL A 115 -14.27 -13.43 15.73
C VAL A 115 -15.67 -13.29 15.14
N ALA A 116 -16.71 -13.56 15.94
CA ALA A 116 -18.09 -13.46 15.49
C ALA A 116 -18.62 -12.02 15.62
N ALA A 117 -19.25 -11.53 14.58
CA ALA A 117 -19.98 -10.27 14.54
C ALA A 117 -21.44 -10.53 14.14
N ILE A 118 -22.37 -10.19 15.00
CA ILE A 118 -23.80 -10.32 14.73
C ILE A 118 -24.38 -8.91 14.61
N VAL A 119 -24.92 -8.59 13.43
CA VAL A 119 -25.55 -7.30 13.18
C VAL A 119 -26.80 -7.17 14.05
N PRO A 120 -27.05 -6.01 14.70
CA PRO A 120 -28.21 -5.82 15.55
C PRO A 120 -29.55 -5.94 14.83
N GLU A 121 -30.61 -6.27 15.57
CA GLU A 121 -31.96 -6.48 15.04
C GLU A 121 -32.61 -5.26 14.41
N ASP A 122 -32.14 -4.06 14.73
CA ASP A 122 -32.63 -2.81 14.17
C ASP A 122 -32.08 -2.51 12.76
N CYS A 123 -31.27 -3.41 12.20
CA CYS A 123 -30.80 -3.32 10.83
C CYS A 123 -31.95 -3.34 9.82
N VAL A 124 -31.76 -2.69 8.67
CA VAL A 124 -32.75 -2.62 7.60
C VAL A 124 -32.23 -3.31 6.33
N GLN A 125 -33.19 -3.79 5.52
CA GLN A 125 -32.85 -4.34 4.20
C GLN A 125 -32.38 -3.24 3.26
N PRO A 126 -31.53 -3.55 2.27
CA PRO A 126 -31.14 -2.62 1.23
C PRO A 126 -32.37 -2.10 0.47
N THR A 127 -32.42 -0.82 0.19
CA THR A 127 -33.53 -0.16 -0.51
C THR A 127 -33.44 -0.28 -2.02
N SER A 128 -32.26 -0.58 -2.58
CA SER A 128 -32.03 -0.77 -4.01
C SER A 128 -31.19 -2.02 -4.28
N GLU A 129 -31.36 -2.60 -5.47
CA GLU A 129 -30.51 -3.71 -5.92
C GLU A 129 -29.07 -3.30 -6.15
N GLU A 130 -28.82 -2.03 -6.53
CA GLU A 130 -27.49 -1.47 -6.73
C GLU A 130 -26.67 -1.46 -5.44
N ASP A 131 -27.30 -1.10 -4.30
CA ASP A 131 -26.63 -1.05 -2.99
C ASP A 131 -26.20 -2.42 -2.46
N ALA A 132 -26.66 -3.51 -3.07
CA ALA A 132 -26.35 -4.87 -2.62
C ALA A 132 -25.78 -5.75 -3.74
N GLY A 133 -25.54 -5.20 -4.93
CA GLY A 133 -25.09 -5.95 -6.10
C GLY A 133 -23.61 -6.35 -6.01
N PHE A 134 -22.80 -5.52 -5.40
CA PHE A 134 -21.35 -5.65 -5.39
C PHE A 134 -20.78 -5.43 -4.00
N ARG A 135 -19.70 -6.14 -3.73
CA ARG A 135 -18.82 -5.92 -2.57
C ARG A 135 -17.40 -5.67 -3.02
N PHE A 136 -16.61 -5.10 -2.16
CA PHE A 136 -15.19 -4.94 -2.44
C PHE A 136 -14.35 -5.19 -1.20
N TYR A 137 -13.17 -5.74 -1.45
CA TYR A 137 -12.10 -5.93 -0.47
C TYR A 137 -11.02 -4.91 -0.74
N HIS A 138 -10.38 -4.43 0.31
CA HIS A 138 -9.50 -3.29 0.23
C HIS A 138 -8.24 -3.51 1.07
N ASN A 139 -7.08 -3.13 0.54
CA ASN A 139 -5.81 -3.12 1.25
C ASN A 139 -5.01 -1.91 0.80
N THR A 140 -4.70 -1.03 1.72
CA THR A 140 -3.95 0.19 1.46
C THR A 140 -2.75 0.29 2.35
N GLY A 141 -1.80 1.14 1.98
CA GLY A 141 -0.66 1.46 2.80
C GLY A 141 0.35 2.35 2.12
N VAL A 142 1.48 2.53 2.78
CA VAL A 142 2.64 3.26 2.27
C VAL A 142 3.83 2.33 2.24
N ALA A 143 4.57 2.35 1.13
CA ALA A 143 5.87 1.71 1.00
C ALA A 143 6.94 2.78 0.85
N MET A 144 8.07 2.56 1.53
CA MET A 144 9.20 3.49 1.62
C MET A 144 10.49 2.75 1.34
N PHE A 145 11.40 3.37 0.60
CA PHE A 145 12.64 2.74 0.15
C PHE A 145 13.83 3.68 0.26
N GLU A 146 15.00 3.06 0.47
CA GLU A 146 16.34 3.60 0.28
C GLU A 146 16.95 3.06 -1.01
N ASP A 147 17.78 3.85 -1.71
CA ASP A 147 18.26 3.53 -3.06
C ASP A 147 19.72 3.08 -3.14
N THR A 148 20.42 3.01 -2.01
CA THR A 148 21.87 2.73 -1.95
C THR A 148 22.25 1.25 -1.96
N TRP A 149 21.28 0.34 -2.05
CA TRP A 149 21.57 -1.10 -2.08
C TRP A 149 22.64 -1.47 -3.14
N PRO A 150 23.60 -2.35 -2.85
CA PRO A 150 23.71 -3.22 -1.68
C PRO A 150 24.53 -2.64 -0.51
N ASN A 151 25.02 -1.42 -0.64
CA ASN A 151 25.86 -0.78 0.35
C ASN A 151 25.06 0.14 1.26
N GLU A 152 25.27 0.02 2.55
CA GLU A 152 24.72 0.95 3.54
C GLU A 152 25.57 2.25 3.61
N SER A 153 26.79 2.22 3.10
CA SER A 153 27.68 3.38 3.10
C SER A 153 27.17 4.49 2.18
N GLY A 154 26.95 5.66 2.74
CA GLY A 154 26.40 6.81 2.02
C GLY A 154 24.89 6.93 2.08
N ASN A 155 24.21 6.01 2.75
CA ASN A 155 22.80 6.07 3.07
C ASN A 155 22.58 7.05 4.23
N ASP A 156 21.61 7.94 4.13
CA ASP A 156 21.20 8.87 5.19
C ASP A 156 20.10 8.33 6.10
N ASN A 157 19.60 7.11 5.80
CA ASN A 157 18.66 6.35 6.62
C ASN A 157 17.37 7.10 6.93
N ASP A 158 16.81 7.83 5.98
CA ASP A 158 15.58 8.58 6.15
C ASP A 158 14.34 7.92 5.51
N MET A 159 14.53 6.82 4.74
CA MET A 159 13.48 6.02 4.09
C MET A 159 12.59 6.86 3.17
N ASN A 160 13.14 7.85 2.49
CA ASN A 160 12.38 8.75 1.63
C ASN A 160 12.89 8.79 0.17
N ASP A 161 13.89 7.98 -0.19
CA ASP A 161 14.40 7.90 -1.55
C ASP A 161 13.29 7.56 -2.57
N VAL A 162 12.33 6.73 -2.18
CA VAL A 162 11.03 6.59 -2.85
C VAL A 162 9.96 6.30 -1.81
N VAL A 163 8.94 7.13 -1.78
CA VAL A 163 7.73 6.92 -0.96
C VAL A 163 6.50 6.89 -1.87
N PHE A 164 5.71 5.85 -1.77
CA PHE A 164 4.45 5.77 -2.50
C PHE A 164 3.34 5.13 -1.67
N GLU A 165 2.13 5.59 -1.88
CA GLU A 165 0.92 4.94 -1.41
C GLU A 165 0.50 3.87 -2.39
N TYR A 166 0.01 2.76 -1.87
CA TYR A 166 -0.62 1.72 -2.67
C TYR A 166 -2.04 1.48 -2.17
N ASP A 167 -2.91 1.18 -3.12
CA ASP A 167 -4.30 0.80 -2.88
C ASP A 167 -4.66 -0.36 -3.81
N LEU A 168 -5.05 -1.48 -3.22
CA LEU A 168 -5.54 -2.66 -3.92
C LEU A 168 -7.01 -2.86 -3.55
N LYS A 169 -7.88 -2.79 -4.56
CA LYS A 169 -9.32 -2.96 -4.40
C LYS A 169 -9.83 -4.07 -5.31
N VAL A 170 -10.35 -5.14 -4.72
CA VAL A 170 -11.01 -6.22 -5.46
C VAL A 170 -12.50 -6.04 -5.40
N THR A 171 -13.15 -5.93 -6.54
CA THR A 171 -14.60 -5.81 -6.65
C THR A 171 -15.21 -7.12 -7.14
N GLU A 172 -16.27 -7.55 -6.48
CA GLU A 172 -16.97 -8.80 -6.74
C GLU A 172 -18.48 -8.61 -6.79
N CYS A 173 -19.15 -9.32 -7.72
CA CYS A 173 -20.59 -9.42 -7.71
C CYS A 173 -21.07 -10.41 -6.64
N GLN A 174 -22.02 -9.99 -5.81
CA GLN A 174 -22.59 -10.79 -4.71
C GLN A 174 -23.85 -11.56 -5.10
N LYS A 175 -24.54 -11.13 -6.15
CA LYS A 175 -25.78 -11.75 -6.62
C LYS A 175 -25.52 -12.51 -7.90
N GLU A 176 -25.95 -13.76 -7.95
CA GLU A 176 -25.73 -14.64 -9.10
C GLU A 176 -26.48 -14.20 -10.35
N ASP A 177 -27.61 -13.53 -10.19
CA ASP A 177 -28.50 -13.04 -11.23
C ASP A 177 -28.16 -11.64 -11.74
N LEU A 178 -27.30 -10.90 -11.02
CA LEU A 178 -26.75 -9.65 -11.51
C LEU A 178 -25.53 -9.94 -12.37
N LEU A 179 -25.75 -10.14 -13.67
CA LEU A 179 -24.64 -10.03 -14.62
C LEU A 179 -24.12 -8.59 -14.59
N PRO A 180 -22.80 -8.40 -14.63
CA PRO A 180 -22.23 -7.08 -14.65
C PRO A 180 -22.89 -6.26 -15.74
N ALA A 181 -23.51 -5.15 -15.36
CA ALA A 181 -24.06 -4.20 -16.34
C ALA A 181 -22.94 -3.78 -17.29
N GLN A 182 -23.29 -3.42 -18.50
CA GLN A 182 -22.32 -2.99 -19.51
C GLN A 182 -21.45 -1.86 -18.93
N GLY A 183 -20.13 -2.09 -18.82
CA GLY A 183 -19.17 -1.17 -18.21
C GLY A 183 -18.76 -1.48 -16.79
N TYR A 184 -19.46 -2.36 -16.07
CA TYR A 184 -19.04 -2.86 -14.76
C TYR A 184 -18.26 -4.16 -14.91
N LYS A 185 -17.10 -4.24 -14.28
CA LYS A 185 -16.26 -5.44 -14.34
C LYS A 185 -15.78 -5.80 -12.94
N GLU A 186 -16.01 -7.05 -12.55
CA GLU A 186 -15.29 -7.66 -11.44
C GLU A 186 -13.79 -7.62 -11.76
N GLY A 187 -12.96 -7.43 -10.76
CA GLY A 187 -11.52 -7.39 -10.98
C GLY A 187 -10.75 -6.72 -9.86
N LEU A 188 -9.47 -6.55 -10.11
CA LEU A 188 -8.54 -5.86 -9.22
C LEU A 188 -8.23 -4.47 -9.79
N LEU A 189 -8.49 -3.44 -9.01
CA LEU A 189 -7.94 -2.10 -9.23
C LEU A 189 -6.73 -1.92 -8.30
N MET A 190 -5.60 -1.55 -8.88
CA MET A 190 -4.40 -1.17 -8.14
C MET A 190 -4.09 0.28 -8.42
N THR A 191 -3.93 1.07 -7.36
CA THR A 191 -3.49 2.45 -7.45
C THR A 191 -2.11 2.56 -6.80
N LEU A 192 -1.20 3.25 -7.49
CA LEU A 192 0.15 3.56 -7.01
C LEU A 192 0.32 5.08 -7.08
N ASP A 193 0.42 5.72 -5.93
CA ASP A 193 0.63 7.17 -5.79
C ASP A 193 2.05 7.45 -5.30
N VAL A 194 2.91 7.96 -6.17
CA VAL A 194 4.26 8.37 -5.79
C VAL A 194 4.19 9.70 -5.04
N ARG A 195 4.52 9.66 -3.75
CA ARG A 195 4.43 10.81 -2.84
C ARG A 195 5.72 11.60 -2.74
N ALA A 196 6.86 10.89 -2.73
CA ALA A 196 8.15 11.51 -2.57
C ALA A 196 9.25 10.73 -3.30
N LYS A 197 10.28 11.44 -3.71
CA LYS A 197 11.53 10.90 -4.25
C LYS A 197 12.70 11.72 -3.74
N GLY A 198 13.41 11.20 -2.71
CA GLY A 198 14.64 11.74 -2.15
C GLY A 198 15.90 11.18 -2.82
N GLY A 199 15.79 10.01 -3.41
CA GLY A 199 16.90 9.33 -4.07
C GLY A 199 17.20 9.83 -5.47
N ARG A 200 18.48 9.80 -5.85
CA ARG A 200 18.94 10.14 -7.21
C ARG A 200 18.87 8.96 -8.17
N TYR A 201 18.95 7.74 -7.63
CA TYR A 201 19.07 6.53 -8.45
C TYR A 201 17.76 5.91 -8.90
N PRO A 202 16.61 6.05 -8.20
CA PRO A 202 15.38 5.39 -8.60
C PRO A 202 14.82 5.95 -9.91
N THR A 203 14.51 5.04 -10.83
CA THR A 203 13.90 5.35 -12.14
C THR A 203 12.51 4.76 -12.26
N LYS A 204 12.24 3.64 -11.57
CA LYS A 204 10.98 2.91 -11.66
C LYS A 204 10.54 2.38 -10.30
N LEU A 205 9.24 2.19 -10.20
CA LEU A 205 8.56 1.49 -9.12
C LEU A 205 7.94 0.22 -9.70
N GLY A 206 8.05 -0.89 -8.97
CA GLY A 206 7.47 -2.16 -9.40
C GLY A 206 6.72 -2.87 -8.28
N VAL A 207 5.81 -3.77 -8.69
CA VAL A 207 5.18 -4.75 -7.80
C VAL A 207 5.05 -6.10 -8.49
N VAL A 208 5.55 -7.14 -7.84
CA VAL A 208 5.29 -8.51 -8.23
C VAL A 208 3.99 -8.95 -7.56
N LEU A 209 3.02 -9.39 -8.36
CA LEU A 209 1.74 -9.94 -7.89
C LEU A 209 1.91 -11.43 -7.62
N GLY A 210 2.48 -11.75 -6.45
CA GLY A 210 2.95 -13.09 -6.10
C GLY A 210 1.87 -14.16 -6.18
N GLY A 211 2.13 -15.22 -6.96
CA GLY A 211 1.22 -16.35 -7.12
C GLY A 211 -0.01 -16.08 -8.00
N LEU A 212 -0.16 -14.88 -8.55
CA LEU A 212 -1.24 -14.60 -9.50
C LEU A 212 -0.95 -15.29 -10.84
N ASP A 213 -1.92 -16.09 -11.35
CA ASP A 213 -1.81 -16.72 -12.65
C ASP A 213 -1.97 -15.67 -13.78
N LYS A 214 -1.09 -15.71 -14.76
CA LYS A 214 -1.08 -14.81 -15.92
C LYS A 214 -2.40 -14.79 -16.70
N LYS A 215 -3.14 -15.92 -16.69
CA LYS A 215 -4.45 -16.00 -17.36
C LYS A 215 -5.47 -15.03 -16.77
N TYR A 216 -5.25 -14.52 -15.53
CA TYR A 216 -6.08 -13.55 -14.87
C TYR A 216 -5.75 -12.09 -15.22
N ILE A 217 -4.85 -11.89 -16.21
CA ILE A 217 -4.51 -10.57 -16.75
C ILE A 217 -4.75 -10.60 -18.27
N LYS A 218 -6.01 -10.62 -18.68
CA LYS A 218 -6.35 -10.54 -20.12
C LYS A 218 -6.57 -9.11 -20.58
N GLU A 219 -7.19 -8.30 -19.71
CA GLU A 219 -7.46 -6.91 -19.99
C GLU A 219 -6.80 -6.05 -18.93
N THR A 220 -6.09 -5.03 -19.38
CA THR A 220 -5.45 -4.04 -18.52
C THR A 220 -5.86 -2.67 -19.00
N THR A 221 -6.43 -1.88 -18.11
CA THR A 221 -6.64 -0.47 -18.36
C THR A 221 -5.73 0.30 -17.43
N VAL A 222 -4.96 1.21 -17.99
CA VAL A 222 -4.02 2.06 -17.25
C VAL A 222 -4.47 3.50 -17.36
N ARG A 223 -4.47 4.22 -16.26
CA ARG A 223 -4.68 5.65 -16.21
C ARG A 223 -3.52 6.26 -15.40
N ILE A 224 -2.77 7.15 -16.03
CA ILE A 224 -1.67 7.87 -15.39
C ILE A 224 -2.10 9.32 -15.23
N VAL A 225 -2.01 9.84 -14.02
CA VAL A 225 -2.38 11.22 -13.72
C VAL A 225 -1.31 11.92 -12.90
N LEU A 226 -1.18 13.23 -13.10
CA LEU A 226 -0.54 14.13 -12.15
C LEU A 226 -1.62 14.67 -11.23
N LYS A 227 -1.49 14.43 -9.94
CA LYS A 227 -2.29 15.12 -8.94
C LYS A 227 -1.70 16.49 -8.69
N GLY A 228 -2.46 17.51 -9.05
CA GLY A 228 -2.18 18.88 -8.64
C GLY A 228 -2.65 19.13 -7.22
N GLY A 229 -2.17 20.22 -6.62
CA GLY A 229 -2.74 20.71 -5.38
C GLY A 229 -4.19 21.13 -5.52
N GLN A 230 -4.85 21.24 -4.37
CA GLN A 230 -6.26 21.58 -4.30
C GLN A 230 -7.18 20.59 -5.05
N GLY A 231 -6.75 19.32 -5.20
CA GLY A 231 -7.57 18.28 -5.83
C GLY A 231 -7.70 18.38 -7.35
N THR A 232 -6.92 19.23 -8.01
CA THR A 232 -6.88 19.25 -9.47
C THR A 232 -6.07 18.06 -9.96
N GLU A 233 -6.69 17.21 -10.77
CA GLU A 233 -6.03 16.10 -11.43
C GLU A 233 -5.84 16.43 -12.90
N GLN A 234 -4.68 16.06 -13.43
CA GLN A 234 -4.39 16.17 -14.84
C GLN A 234 -4.02 14.78 -15.37
N GLU A 235 -4.90 14.22 -16.20
CA GLU A 235 -4.64 12.96 -16.86
C GLU A 235 -3.48 13.12 -17.86
N LEU A 236 -2.50 12.23 -17.74
CA LEU A 236 -1.35 12.17 -18.65
C LEU A 236 -1.58 11.14 -19.76
N ALA A 237 -2.08 9.96 -19.40
CA ALA A 237 -2.31 8.87 -20.34
C ALA A 237 -3.46 7.99 -19.87
N THR A 238 -4.21 7.44 -20.83
CA THR A 238 -5.24 6.42 -20.60
C THR A 238 -5.18 5.37 -21.69
N GLY A 239 -5.30 4.12 -21.31
CA GLY A 239 -5.33 3.00 -22.26
C GLY A 239 -4.69 1.74 -21.70
N THR A 240 -4.18 0.91 -22.56
CA THR A 240 -3.44 -0.29 -22.20
C THR A 240 -1.96 -0.06 -22.47
N ASP A 241 -1.12 -0.30 -21.48
CA ASP A 241 0.35 -0.23 -21.62
C ASP A 241 0.86 1.10 -22.18
N MET A 242 0.26 2.20 -21.72
CA MET A 242 0.48 3.55 -22.25
C MET A 242 1.81 4.12 -21.82
N ALA A 243 2.45 4.83 -22.75
CA ALA A 243 3.57 5.72 -22.49
C ALA A 243 3.23 7.11 -22.99
N GLU A 244 3.48 8.12 -22.15
CA GLU A 244 3.30 9.52 -22.55
C GLU A 244 4.54 10.32 -22.21
N VAL A 245 4.91 11.20 -23.15
CA VAL A 245 5.91 12.24 -22.95
C VAL A 245 5.16 13.56 -22.85
N ARG A 246 5.34 14.27 -21.75
CA ARG A 246 4.62 15.49 -21.50
C ARG A 246 5.52 16.61 -21.01
N GLU A 247 5.20 17.81 -21.40
CA GLU A 247 5.84 19.03 -20.88
C GLU A 247 5.10 19.50 -19.63
N VAL A 248 5.80 19.48 -18.49
CA VAL A 248 5.34 20.04 -17.22
C VAL A 248 6.34 21.09 -16.79
N ASN A 249 5.89 22.34 -16.64
CA ASN A 249 6.76 23.47 -16.27
C ASN A 249 7.98 23.65 -17.18
N GLY A 250 7.84 23.39 -18.48
CA GLY A 250 8.93 23.50 -19.45
C GLY A 250 9.87 22.28 -19.50
N GLN A 251 9.56 21.22 -18.78
CA GLN A 251 10.30 19.94 -18.81
C GLN A 251 9.43 18.83 -19.37
N VAL A 252 10.04 17.97 -20.17
CA VAL A 252 9.36 16.78 -20.70
C VAL A 252 9.36 15.70 -19.65
N GLN A 253 8.17 15.26 -19.26
CA GLN A 253 7.96 14.13 -18.34
C GLN A 253 7.55 12.88 -19.11
N TYR A 254 8.25 11.78 -18.84
CA TYR A 254 7.95 10.48 -19.40
C TYR A 254 7.40 9.56 -18.33
N CYS A 255 6.23 8.99 -18.55
CA CYS A 255 5.59 8.02 -17.67
C CYS A 255 5.04 6.85 -18.47
N LYS A 256 5.26 5.66 -17.97
CA LYS A 256 4.76 4.43 -18.59
C LYS A 256 4.43 3.39 -17.53
N VAL A 257 3.30 2.68 -17.70
CA VAL A 257 3.04 1.44 -16.98
C VAL A 257 3.25 0.27 -17.94
N THR A 258 3.98 -0.72 -17.49
CA THR A 258 4.20 -1.98 -18.20
C THR A 258 3.78 -3.16 -17.32
N ILE A 259 3.07 -4.13 -17.89
CA ILE A 259 2.74 -5.38 -17.22
C ILE A 259 3.54 -6.50 -17.86
N ASP A 260 4.52 -7.02 -17.12
CA ASP A 260 5.37 -8.12 -17.56
C ASP A 260 4.82 -9.44 -17.04
N THR A 261 4.52 -10.34 -17.95
CA THR A 261 3.99 -11.68 -17.65
C THR A 261 4.98 -12.82 -18.02
N LYS A 262 6.26 -12.50 -18.23
CA LYS A 262 7.27 -13.51 -18.60
C LYS A 262 7.71 -14.38 -17.43
N GLY A 263 7.78 -13.81 -16.22
CA GLY A 263 8.13 -14.51 -14.97
C GLY A 263 7.04 -15.48 -14.49
N ASP A 264 7.22 -16.04 -13.29
CA ASP A 264 6.25 -16.93 -12.64
C ASP A 264 5.00 -16.19 -12.17
N SER A 265 5.16 -14.94 -11.79
CA SER A 265 4.09 -14.02 -11.40
C SER A 265 4.13 -12.76 -12.25
N PRO A 266 2.99 -12.13 -12.52
CA PRO A 266 2.95 -10.86 -13.22
C PRO A 266 3.66 -9.75 -12.43
N ILE A 267 4.31 -8.86 -13.15
CA ILE A 267 5.02 -7.71 -12.60
C ILE A 267 4.43 -6.44 -13.21
N VAL A 268 3.97 -5.54 -12.37
CA VAL A 268 3.56 -4.19 -12.78
C VAL A 268 4.72 -3.25 -12.54
N ILE A 269 5.09 -2.46 -13.53
CA ILE A 269 6.19 -1.50 -13.46
C ILE A 269 5.66 -0.13 -13.87
N LEU A 270 5.83 0.86 -13.00
CA LEU A 270 5.64 2.28 -13.27
C LEU A 270 7.01 2.91 -13.52
N ASP A 271 7.27 3.31 -14.76
CA ASP A 271 8.45 4.03 -15.19
C ASP A 271 8.15 5.53 -15.21
N GLY A 272 9.10 6.38 -14.85
CA GLY A 272 8.94 7.84 -14.85
C GLY A 272 9.39 8.53 -13.56
N LEU A 273 9.99 7.79 -12.61
CA LEU A 273 10.49 8.39 -11.37
C LEU A 273 11.70 9.29 -11.62
N SER A 274 12.50 9.02 -12.66
CA SER A 274 13.65 9.87 -13.02
C SER A 274 13.26 11.31 -13.32
N ASP A 275 12.04 11.54 -13.80
CA ASP A 275 11.55 12.85 -14.19
C ASP A 275 10.81 13.61 -13.08
N LEU A 276 10.67 12.97 -11.88
CA LEU A 276 10.11 13.62 -10.71
C LEU A 276 11.18 14.44 -9.99
N GLY A 277 10.85 15.68 -9.66
CA GLY A 277 11.77 16.62 -9.03
C GLY A 277 12.65 17.33 -10.04
N ASP A 278 13.65 18.01 -9.55
CA ASP A 278 14.70 18.66 -10.33
C ASP A 278 16.10 18.21 -9.88
N ASN A 279 17.13 18.64 -10.59
CA ASN A 279 18.52 18.23 -10.31
C ASN A 279 19.07 18.77 -8.99
N THR A 280 18.39 19.69 -8.33
CA THR A 280 18.84 20.36 -7.10
C THR A 280 17.95 20.09 -5.92
N ASN A 281 16.67 19.84 -6.18
CA ASN A 281 15.66 19.55 -5.15
C ASN A 281 14.95 18.25 -5.50
N PHE A 282 14.98 17.35 -4.58
CA PHE A 282 14.23 16.13 -4.69
C PHE A 282 12.73 16.39 -4.62
N PHE A 283 11.94 15.46 -5.10
CA PHE A 283 10.49 15.59 -5.13
C PHE A 283 9.90 15.40 -3.74
N GLN A 284 9.35 16.47 -3.17
CA GLN A 284 8.59 16.50 -1.90
C GLN A 284 9.29 15.94 -0.65
N VAL A 285 10.59 16.03 -0.53
CA VAL A 285 11.32 15.58 0.66
C VAL A 285 11.97 16.70 1.46
N THR A 286 12.09 17.90 0.88
CA THR A 286 12.73 19.04 1.55
C THR A 286 11.69 19.96 2.17
N PRO A 287 11.83 20.36 3.46
CA PRO A 287 10.95 21.33 4.10
C PRO A 287 10.85 22.64 3.29
N GLY A 288 9.63 23.17 3.14
CA GLY A 288 9.35 24.34 2.31
C GLY A 288 9.13 24.05 0.82
N TYR A 289 9.44 22.84 0.35
CA TYR A 289 9.10 22.37 -1.00
C TYR A 289 7.81 21.58 -1.07
N VAL A 290 7.29 21.17 0.08
CA VAL A 290 5.98 20.55 0.17
C VAL A 290 4.96 21.68 0.25
N GLU A 291 4.72 22.31 -0.86
CA GLU A 291 3.57 23.19 -1.00
C GLU A 291 2.32 22.34 -1.22
N GLU A 292 1.23 22.74 -0.58
CA GLU A 292 -0.09 22.30 -0.99
C GLU A 292 -0.16 22.44 -2.50
N GLY A 293 -0.32 21.35 -3.20
CA GLY A 293 -0.50 21.44 -4.62
C GLY A 293 0.60 20.95 -5.52
N ARG A 294 1.65 20.37 -4.99
CA ARG A 294 2.62 19.72 -5.86
C ARG A 294 2.02 18.49 -6.54
N PRO A 295 2.27 18.36 -7.84
CA PRO A 295 1.78 17.21 -8.57
C PRO A 295 2.41 15.92 -8.04
N MET A 296 1.60 14.91 -7.80
CA MET A 296 2.00 13.54 -7.49
C MET A 296 1.71 12.67 -8.70
N LEU A 297 2.61 11.74 -8.98
CA LEU A 297 2.38 10.76 -10.04
C LEU A 297 1.51 9.62 -9.50
N ARG A 298 0.32 9.46 -10.11
CA ARG A 298 -0.59 8.35 -9.83
C ARG A 298 -0.71 7.44 -11.05
N ALA A 299 -0.60 6.15 -10.85
CA ALA A 299 -1.01 5.14 -11.81
C ALA A 299 -2.19 4.35 -11.26
N GLU A 300 -3.28 4.29 -12.01
CA GLU A 300 -4.44 3.44 -11.75
C GLU A 300 -4.44 2.30 -12.78
N ILE A 301 -4.31 1.07 -12.29
CA ILE A 301 -4.16 -0.12 -13.12
C ILE A 301 -5.32 -1.06 -12.82
N LYS A 302 -6.21 -1.25 -13.78
CA LYS A 302 -7.32 -2.18 -13.66
C LYS A 302 -6.96 -3.49 -14.36
N LEU A 303 -6.94 -4.57 -13.58
CA LEU A 303 -6.70 -5.92 -14.06
C LEU A 303 -8.01 -6.69 -14.11
N THR A 304 -8.29 -7.28 -15.27
CA THR A 304 -9.44 -8.15 -15.49
C THR A 304 -8.98 -9.34 -16.31
N GLY A 305 -9.24 -10.54 -15.84
CA GLY A 305 -8.94 -11.76 -16.57
C GLY A 305 -10.18 -12.34 -17.23
N VAL A 306 -10.75 -13.36 -16.61
CA VAL A 306 -12.01 -13.97 -17.04
C VAL A 306 -13.21 -13.20 -16.53
N ASN A 307 -14.21 -13.00 -17.38
CA ASN A 307 -15.44 -12.31 -17.02
C ASN A 307 -16.60 -13.31 -17.10
N ARG A 308 -17.50 -13.30 -16.09
CA ARG A 308 -18.67 -14.20 -16.06
C ARG A 308 -19.56 -14.07 -17.29
N SER A 309 -19.58 -12.90 -17.91
CA SER A 309 -20.34 -12.64 -19.14
C SER A 309 -19.69 -13.16 -20.42
N ASP A 310 -18.43 -13.62 -20.35
CA ASP A 310 -17.72 -14.09 -21.53
C ASP A 310 -18.20 -15.49 -21.92
N ALA A 311 -18.37 -15.72 -23.22
CA ALA A 311 -18.78 -17.02 -23.73
C ALA A 311 -17.77 -18.12 -23.36
N GLY A 312 -18.26 -19.16 -22.70
CA GLY A 312 -17.47 -20.32 -22.29
C GLY A 312 -16.77 -20.16 -20.93
N VAL A 313 -16.86 -19.04 -20.25
CA VAL A 313 -16.37 -18.85 -18.87
C VAL A 313 -17.34 -19.48 -17.90
N THR A 314 -16.86 -20.38 -17.06
CA THR A 314 -17.63 -20.99 -15.98
C THR A 314 -17.60 -20.12 -14.72
N LYS A 315 -18.62 -20.28 -13.87
CA LYS A 315 -18.64 -19.65 -12.54
C LYS A 315 -17.39 -20.01 -11.73
N ALA A 316 -16.93 -21.27 -11.81
CA ALA A 316 -15.77 -21.74 -11.07
C ALA A 316 -14.48 -21.03 -11.49
N GLU A 317 -14.31 -20.71 -12.77
CA GLU A 317 -13.14 -19.96 -13.26
C GLU A 317 -13.17 -18.51 -12.79
N SER A 318 -14.33 -17.85 -12.82
CA SER A 318 -14.48 -16.50 -12.29
C SER A 318 -14.24 -16.46 -10.78
N ASP A 319 -14.80 -17.40 -10.01
CA ASP A 319 -14.62 -17.49 -8.57
C ASP A 319 -13.14 -17.74 -8.20
N ALA A 320 -12.43 -18.58 -8.98
CA ALA A 320 -11.00 -18.83 -8.78
C ALA A 320 -10.14 -17.57 -9.02
N GLN A 321 -10.47 -16.79 -10.05
CA GLN A 321 -9.81 -15.51 -10.28
C GLN A 321 -10.02 -14.53 -9.13
N LEU A 322 -11.26 -14.37 -8.68
CA LEU A 322 -11.58 -13.46 -7.57
C LEU A 322 -10.92 -13.90 -6.27
N ALA A 323 -10.85 -15.22 -6.02
CA ALA A 323 -10.10 -15.76 -4.90
C ALA A 323 -8.60 -15.40 -4.98
N ALA A 324 -7.98 -15.53 -6.16
CA ALA A 324 -6.57 -15.17 -6.35
C ALA A 324 -6.33 -13.67 -6.16
N TYR A 325 -7.24 -12.81 -6.60
CA TYR A 325 -7.15 -11.36 -6.33
C TYR A 325 -7.31 -11.05 -4.85
N ARG A 326 -8.26 -11.71 -4.14
CA ARG A 326 -8.39 -11.53 -2.68
C ARG A 326 -7.15 -11.97 -1.91
N GLU A 327 -6.45 -13.02 -2.37
CA GLU A 327 -5.19 -13.44 -1.75
C GLU A 327 -4.10 -12.36 -1.80
N LEU A 328 -4.07 -11.51 -2.84
CA LEU A 328 -3.15 -10.37 -2.87
C LEU A 328 -3.48 -9.33 -1.79
N ILE A 329 -4.72 -9.25 -1.34
CA ILE A 329 -5.17 -8.33 -0.29
C ILE A 329 -4.92 -8.91 1.10
N THR A 330 -5.20 -10.19 1.29
CA THR A 330 -5.12 -10.85 2.60
C THR A 330 -3.71 -11.37 2.91
N ASP A 331 -2.97 -11.85 1.93
CA ASP A 331 -1.58 -12.26 2.07
C ASP A 331 -0.63 -11.18 1.55
N THR A 332 -0.28 -10.23 2.39
CA THR A 332 0.58 -9.10 2.03
C THR A 332 2.00 -9.52 1.63
N LYS A 333 2.40 -10.78 1.85
CA LYS A 333 3.65 -11.35 1.33
C LYS A 333 3.60 -11.59 -0.18
N LYS A 334 2.41 -11.58 -0.78
CA LYS A 334 2.22 -11.65 -2.24
C LYS A 334 2.35 -10.29 -2.93
N GLN A 335 2.41 -9.20 -2.17
CA GLN A 335 2.64 -7.84 -2.65
C GLN A 335 4.13 -7.50 -2.53
N ASN A 336 4.94 -7.95 -3.47
CA ASN A 336 6.36 -7.67 -3.46
C ASN A 336 6.64 -6.35 -4.19
N PHE A 337 6.63 -5.25 -3.44
CA PHE A 337 7.01 -3.93 -3.93
C PHE A 337 8.54 -3.80 -4.04
N PHE A 338 8.99 -3.07 -5.05
CA PHE A 338 10.41 -2.81 -5.27
C PHE A 338 10.63 -1.52 -6.07
N ILE A 339 11.83 -1.00 -6.04
CA ILE A 339 12.28 0.10 -6.90
C ILE A 339 13.38 -0.40 -7.82
N VAL A 340 13.55 0.28 -8.96
CA VAL A 340 14.63 0.00 -9.90
C VAL A 340 15.48 1.25 -10.05
N THR A 341 16.79 1.10 -9.90
CA THR A 341 17.76 2.18 -10.02
C THR A 341 18.21 2.38 -11.48
N HIS A 342 18.88 3.48 -11.77
CA HIS A 342 19.36 3.83 -13.12
C HIS A 342 20.37 2.82 -13.70
N ASP A 343 21.07 2.06 -12.83
CA ASP A 343 21.97 0.96 -13.21
C ASP A 343 21.26 -0.41 -13.23
N ASN A 344 19.92 -0.39 -13.24
CA ASN A 344 19.03 -1.56 -13.31
C ASN A 344 19.15 -2.54 -12.13
N LYS A 345 19.53 -2.07 -10.97
CA LYS A 345 19.40 -2.85 -9.74
C LYS A 345 17.97 -2.77 -9.24
N GLU A 346 17.47 -3.91 -8.78
CA GLU A 346 16.20 -3.97 -8.09
C GLU A 346 16.43 -3.95 -6.58
N ILE A 347 15.67 -3.15 -5.87
CA ILE A 347 15.69 -3.05 -4.42
C ILE A 347 14.33 -3.44 -3.89
N HIS A 348 14.25 -4.59 -3.26
CA HIS A 348 13.03 -5.15 -2.69
C HIS A 348 13.02 -5.03 -1.17
N MET A 349 11.88 -5.29 -0.57
CA MET A 349 11.79 -5.45 0.88
C MET A 349 12.46 -6.74 1.34
N LYS A 350 12.83 -6.81 2.61
CA LYS A 350 13.49 -7.98 3.21
C LYS A 350 12.79 -9.29 2.85
N GLY A 351 13.59 -10.26 2.42
CA GLY A 351 13.17 -11.63 2.20
C GLY A 351 12.60 -11.92 0.81
N TYR A 352 12.26 -10.89 0.03
CA TYR A 352 11.82 -11.08 -1.34
C TYR A 352 13.01 -11.31 -2.26
N LYS A 353 12.83 -12.19 -3.25
CA LYS A 353 13.84 -12.39 -4.30
C LYS A 353 13.68 -11.31 -5.37
N PRO A 354 14.79 -10.94 -6.06
CA PRO A 354 14.70 -10.09 -7.24
C PRO A 354 13.87 -10.78 -8.34
N THR A 355 13.42 -9.98 -9.30
CA THR A 355 12.78 -10.55 -10.48
C THR A 355 13.79 -11.23 -11.40
N TYR A 356 13.31 -11.94 -12.40
CA TYR A 356 14.19 -12.55 -13.40
C TYR A 356 14.98 -11.52 -14.23
N SER A 357 14.57 -10.26 -14.21
CA SER A 357 15.23 -9.15 -14.93
C SER A 357 16.53 -8.69 -14.26
N TYR A 358 16.69 -8.91 -12.97
CA TYR A 358 17.90 -8.55 -12.24
C TYR A 358 18.84 -9.75 -12.07
N THR A 359 19.62 -10.00 -13.11
CA THR A 359 20.50 -11.19 -13.20
C THR A 359 21.79 -11.09 -12.37
N ASN A 360 22.20 -9.89 -11.98
CA ASN A 360 23.46 -9.67 -11.26
C ASN A 360 23.31 -9.70 -9.72
N TYR A 361 22.10 -9.97 -9.22
CA TYR A 361 21.82 -9.94 -7.78
C TYR A 361 22.83 -10.73 -6.94
N ASP A 362 23.12 -11.99 -7.31
CA ASP A 362 24.03 -12.85 -6.53
C ASP A 362 25.45 -12.31 -6.49
N THR A 363 25.89 -11.59 -7.52
CA THR A 363 27.21 -10.95 -7.58
C THR A 363 27.23 -9.70 -6.71
N ASP A 364 26.22 -8.86 -6.83
CA ASP A 364 26.15 -7.57 -6.16
C ASP A 364 25.91 -7.72 -4.64
N SER A 365 25.12 -8.72 -4.24
CA SER A 365 24.80 -9.00 -2.83
C SER A 365 25.86 -9.77 -2.07
N LYS A 366 26.84 -10.36 -2.79
CA LYS A 366 27.80 -11.33 -2.24
C LYS A 366 28.57 -10.79 -1.04
N GLY A 367 28.41 -11.46 0.09
CA GLY A 367 29.12 -11.15 1.33
C GLY A 367 28.59 -9.93 2.08
N LEU A 368 27.59 -9.22 1.55
CA LEU A 368 26.99 -8.01 2.14
C LEU A 368 25.67 -8.32 2.85
N MET A 369 24.88 -9.22 2.29
CA MET A 369 23.58 -9.60 2.85
C MET A 369 23.73 -10.62 3.99
N MET A 370 22.73 -10.66 4.85
CA MET A 370 22.53 -11.73 5.84
C MET A 370 22.33 -13.06 5.09
N ASP A 371 22.91 -14.15 5.62
CA ASP A 371 22.88 -15.45 4.95
C ASP A 371 21.44 -15.88 4.60
N ASN A 372 21.21 -16.11 3.31
CA ASN A 372 19.92 -16.55 2.74
C ASN A 372 18.73 -15.59 2.94
N VAL A 373 18.99 -14.34 3.32
CA VAL A 373 17.94 -13.32 3.49
C VAL A 373 18.18 -12.16 2.52
N PRO A 374 17.50 -12.14 1.36
CA PRO A 374 17.63 -11.03 0.42
C PRO A 374 17.25 -9.68 1.05
N TYR A 375 17.93 -8.63 0.60
CA TYR A 375 17.65 -7.24 0.99
C TYR A 375 17.63 -6.98 2.51
N CYS A 376 18.47 -7.72 3.22
CA CYS A 376 18.75 -7.47 4.62
C CYS A 376 20.28 -7.63 4.84
N ASN A 377 20.96 -6.60 5.30
CA ASN A 377 22.38 -6.68 5.54
C ASN A 377 22.71 -7.45 6.84
N LYS A 378 23.99 -7.70 7.10
CA LYS A 378 24.43 -8.43 8.29
C LYS A 378 24.14 -7.74 9.62
N ASN A 379 23.87 -6.42 9.58
CA ASN A 379 23.49 -5.63 10.76
C ASN A 379 21.96 -5.57 10.96
N GLY A 380 21.20 -6.22 10.06
CA GLY A 380 19.73 -6.19 10.09
C GLY A 380 19.10 -4.99 9.39
N PHE A 381 19.89 -4.15 8.70
CA PHE A 381 19.35 -3.05 7.91
C PHE A 381 18.55 -3.57 6.71
N VAL A 382 17.46 -2.90 6.40
CA VAL A 382 16.57 -3.18 5.28
C VAL A 382 16.38 -1.93 4.43
N TRP A 383 16.29 -2.09 3.12
CA TRP A 383 16.14 -0.99 2.16
C TRP A 383 14.70 -0.68 1.79
N GLY A 384 13.74 -1.38 2.36
CA GLY A 384 12.33 -1.14 2.09
C GLY A 384 11.44 -1.58 3.25
N ILE A 385 10.46 -0.75 3.57
CA ILE A 385 9.46 -0.98 4.62
C ILE A 385 8.08 -0.62 4.06
N LYS A 386 7.04 -1.35 4.46
CA LYS A 386 5.66 -0.96 4.20
C LYS A 386 4.82 -0.93 5.47
N VAL A 387 3.88 -0.02 5.52
CA VAL A 387 2.91 0.13 6.62
C VAL A 387 1.48 0.13 6.07
N PRO A 388 0.50 -0.43 6.80
CA PRO A 388 -0.86 -0.66 6.30
C PRO A 388 -1.79 0.56 6.48
N VAL A 389 -1.26 1.74 6.56
CA VAL A 389 -2.02 3.01 6.72
C VAL A 389 -1.28 4.14 6.02
N GLY A 390 -2.01 5.20 5.67
CA GLY A 390 -1.39 6.43 5.21
C GLY A 390 -0.57 7.08 6.34
N ILE A 391 0.69 7.39 6.05
CA ILE A 391 1.60 8.09 6.97
C ILE A 391 2.31 9.23 6.25
N ALA A 392 2.84 10.17 7.02
CA ALA A 392 3.81 11.14 6.52
C ALA A 392 5.15 10.43 6.25
N HIS A 393 6.04 11.03 5.47
CA HIS A 393 7.41 10.54 5.29
C HIS A 393 8.41 11.49 5.97
N ALA A 394 9.59 10.97 6.31
CA ALA A 394 10.63 11.78 6.91
C ALA A 394 11.15 12.84 5.93
N SER A 395 11.62 13.96 6.46
CA SER A 395 12.31 14.98 5.67
C SER A 395 13.69 14.48 5.24
N GLU A 396 14.16 14.98 4.11
CA GLU A 396 15.50 14.72 3.58
C GLU A 396 16.60 14.89 4.64
N LYS A 397 17.45 13.86 4.79
CA LYS A 397 18.54 13.80 5.77
C LYS A 397 18.11 13.82 7.25
N VAL A 398 16.85 13.55 7.51
CA VAL A 398 16.37 13.31 8.87
C VAL A 398 16.32 11.81 9.10
N LEU A 399 17.17 11.30 9.98
CA LEU A 399 17.19 9.88 10.33
C LEU A 399 15.78 9.35 10.62
N PHE A 400 15.44 8.22 10.03
CA PHE A 400 14.10 7.64 10.15
C PHE A 400 13.70 7.39 11.61
N SER A 401 14.64 6.95 12.46
CA SER A 401 14.42 6.78 13.89
C SER A 401 14.19 8.10 14.65
N THR A 402 14.67 9.22 14.10
CA THR A 402 14.40 10.55 14.66
C THR A 402 13.01 11.04 14.23
N ALA A 403 12.65 10.82 12.96
CA ALA A 403 11.31 11.14 12.47
C ALA A 403 10.24 10.27 13.16
N TYR A 404 10.55 9.00 13.41
CA TYR A 404 9.69 8.02 14.07
C TYR A 404 10.34 7.47 15.36
N PRO A 405 10.28 8.18 16.49
CA PRO A 405 11.03 7.83 17.70
C PRO A 405 10.72 6.44 18.29
N LYS A 406 9.52 5.92 18.01
CA LYS A 406 9.12 4.59 18.47
C LYS A 406 9.64 3.45 17.59
N PHE A 407 10.16 3.76 16.40
CA PHE A 407 10.59 2.77 15.41
C PHE A 407 11.74 1.89 15.93
N LYS A 408 12.77 2.51 16.51
CA LYS A 408 13.93 1.79 17.05
C LYS A 408 13.54 0.71 18.07
N GLU A 409 12.70 1.08 19.06
CA GLU A 409 12.26 0.13 20.08
C GLU A 409 11.37 -0.98 19.50
N TRP A 410 10.57 -0.67 18.47
CA TRP A 410 9.80 -1.67 17.75
C TRP A 410 10.72 -2.70 17.09
N VAL A 411 11.76 -2.26 16.38
CA VAL A 411 12.74 -3.16 15.75
C VAL A 411 13.49 -3.99 16.77
N GLU A 412 14.07 -3.35 17.81
CA GLU A 412 14.90 -4.00 18.83
C GLU A 412 14.11 -4.95 19.75
N SER A 413 12.78 -4.84 19.76
CA SER A 413 11.87 -5.75 20.47
C SER A 413 11.26 -6.84 19.57
N ASP A 414 11.74 -7.02 18.36
CA ASP A 414 11.17 -7.94 17.36
C ASP A 414 9.65 -7.70 17.15
N GLY A 415 9.23 -6.44 17.11
CA GLY A 415 7.84 -6.05 16.92
C GLY A 415 6.93 -6.22 18.13
N ALA A 416 7.47 -6.56 19.30
CA ALA A 416 6.66 -6.77 20.52
C ALA A 416 6.13 -5.45 21.10
N LYS A 417 6.90 -4.37 21.02
CA LYS A 417 6.55 -3.04 21.53
C LYS A 417 6.24 -2.09 20.38
N ASN A 418 5.56 -0.99 20.71
CA ASN A 418 5.31 0.14 19.79
C ASN A 418 4.77 -0.29 18.42
N LYS A 419 3.83 -1.21 18.40
CA LYS A 419 3.21 -1.72 17.16
C LYS A 419 2.55 -0.64 16.30
N ASP A 420 2.32 0.52 16.89
CA ASP A 420 1.76 1.74 16.32
C ASP A 420 2.82 2.79 15.94
N TRP A 421 4.10 2.43 15.90
CA TRP A 421 5.22 3.37 15.73
C TRP A 421 5.04 4.34 14.55
N TYR A 422 4.46 3.87 13.45
CA TYR A 422 4.26 4.64 12.24
C TYR A 422 3.16 5.71 12.35
N LEU A 423 2.37 5.71 13.42
CA LEU A 423 1.39 6.76 13.71
C LEU A 423 2.00 7.95 14.47
N HIS A 424 3.28 7.91 14.80
CA HIS A 424 3.97 8.87 15.68
C HIS A 424 5.16 9.52 14.97
N CYS A 425 4.92 10.16 13.83
CA CYS A 425 5.92 10.96 13.13
C CYS A 425 6.05 12.34 13.77
N LEU A 426 7.29 12.78 14.05
CA LEU A 426 7.58 14.09 14.62
C LEU A 426 8.14 15.10 13.59
N LEU A 427 8.85 14.61 12.56
CA LEU A 427 9.55 15.44 11.59
C LEU A 427 9.19 14.97 10.17
N TYR A 428 8.18 15.58 9.58
CA TYR A 428 7.66 15.24 8.27
C TYR A 428 7.61 16.45 7.34
N THR A 429 7.55 16.20 6.05
CA THR A 429 7.49 17.23 5.01
C THR A 429 6.13 17.35 4.34
N SER A 430 5.24 16.38 4.53
CA SER A 430 3.93 16.35 3.88
C SER A 430 2.80 16.38 4.91
N PRO A 431 1.70 17.09 4.66
CA PRO A 431 0.50 16.94 5.48
C PRO A 431 0.08 15.47 5.51
N SER A 432 -0.43 15.06 6.67
CA SER A 432 -0.99 13.72 6.82
C SER A 432 -2.11 13.53 5.79
N PRO A 433 -2.23 12.35 5.15
CA PRO A 433 -3.35 12.06 4.26
C PRO A 433 -4.72 12.10 4.96
N ARG A 434 -4.75 12.40 6.25
CA ARG A 434 -5.96 12.46 7.07
C ARG A 434 -6.49 13.87 7.33
N ASP A 435 -5.81 14.92 6.84
CA ASP A 435 -6.23 16.32 6.99
C ASP A 435 -7.11 16.78 5.83
#